data_a8b55f19ae4f110af15b71dd925b7d15
#
_entry.id   a8b55f19ae4f110af15b71dd925b7d15
#
_cell.length_a   1.000
_cell.length_b   1.000
_cell.length_c   1.000
_cell.angle_alpha   90.00
_cell.angle_beta   90.00
_cell.angle_gamma   90.00
#
_symmetry.space_group_name_H-M   'P 1'
#
loop_
_entity.id
_entity.type
_entity.pdbx_description
1 polymer ?
#
loop_
_entity_poly.entity_id
_entity_poly.type
_entity_poly.pdbx_seq_one_letter_code
_entity_poly.pdbx_strand_id
1 'polypeptide(L)'
;QLSKYNISVCVCERYNDVANGCTKANTAILHAGFDCPIGSMEARLNVRGIKLAAEICEKLDVERIPMPTFIIAYDTPRELAYIEELYHRGVANGVEGVRIVDREEALRLEPALNPNIKAALYAPTSGIINPWEYCIAMAETAVRNGAEIKLESEVRAIRKVDDYFVVETDSGTYEARYVINAGGGWSAEVYRMVGGNSLYETNFAGQYYVLDKKEGQKLHSVVFPCPDEHGFKGVCVTPTVHGNLLVGPDCYEVPDGVHVGTDPATLETLKAEGLRSVPGIDFREIIHEYAGVRPNTQVPDFVIGEAPECSHFINLAGIKSPGLSSAPAIAEEAEKILADCGLELTPKDRFIDSRKRKVFRRMSPEEQKKLIAEDPRYGRIICRCETVTEGEIVEAIHRPIVPRTVDAIKRRCNAGM
;
A
#
# COMPACT_ATOMS: atom_id res chain seq x y z
N GLN A 1 1.32 -7.20 14.11
CA GLN A 1 2.51 -7.82 14.67
C GLN A 1 2.39 -7.88 16.21
N LEU A 2 2.29 -6.77 16.92
CA LEU A 2 2.27 -6.68 18.39
C LEU A 2 1.10 -7.46 19.06
N SER A 3 -0.02 -7.65 18.38
CA SER A 3 -1.14 -8.44 18.91
C SER A 3 -0.86 -9.93 19.10
N LYS A 4 0.32 -10.42 18.70
CA LYS A 4 0.81 -11.78 18.98
C LYS A 4 1.21 -11.97 20.45
N TYR A 5 1.45 -10.86 21.17
CA TYR A 5 2.04 -10.87 22.50
C TYR A 5 1.02 -10.50 23.59
N ASN A 6 1.32 -10.90 24.82
CA ASN A 6 0.52 -10.61 26.03
C ASN A 6 0.73 -9.17 26.50
N ILE A 7 0.46 -8.22 25.61
CA ILE A 7 0.51 -6.77 25.86
C ILE A 7 -0.80 -6.12 25.41
N SER A 8 -1.16 -5.00 26.02
CA SER A 8 -2.26 -4.14 25.54
C SER A 8 -1.78 -3.26 24.39
N VAL A 9 -2.55 -3.22 23.31
CA VAL A 9 -2.26 -2.40 22.12
C VAL A 9 -3.50 -1.58 21.78
N CYS A 10 -3.35 -0.26 21.66
CA CYS A 10 -4.38 0.64 21.20
C CYS A 10 -3.88 1.43 19.98
N VAL A 11 -4.69 1.50 18.94
CA VAL A 11 -4.43 2.31 17.73
C VAL A 11 -5.42 3.46 17.71
N CYS A 12 -4.93 4.69 17.71
CA CYS A 12 -5.76 5.90 17.51
C CYS A 12 -5.72 6.28 16.03
N GLU A 13 -6.87 6.19 15.36
CA GLU A 13 -7.04 6.53 13.94
C GLU A 13 -7.93 7.79 13.85
N ARG A 14 -7.44 8.82 13.13
CA ARG A 14 -8.17 10.08 12.98
C ARG A 14 -9.44 9.97 12.15
N TYR A 15 -9.47 9.03 11.22
CA TYR A 15 -10.61 8.84 10.32
C TYR A 15 -11.65 7.88 10.89
N ASN A 16 -12.79 7.82 10.19
CA ASN A 16 -13.93 6.94 10.54
C ASN A 16 -13.74 5.49 10.12
N ASP A 17 -12.60 5.14 9.53
CA ASP A 17 -12.21 3.77 9.16
C ASP A 17 -10.70 3.68 8.95
N VAL A 18 -10.14 2.48 9.05
CA VAL A 18 -8.76 2.19 8.69
C VAL A 18 -8.56 2.27 7.17
N ALA A 19 -7.30 2.39 6.73
CA ALA A 19 -6.92 2.53 5.32
C ALA A 19 -7.45 3.82 4.63
N ASN A 20 -7.86 4.84 5.35
CA ASN A 20 -8.43 6.08 4.80
C ASN A 20 -7.38 7.12 4.36
N GLY A 21 -6.12 6.94 4.74
CA GLY A 21 -4.99 7.78 4.33
C GLY A 21 -4.39 7.35 2.98
N CYS A 22 -3.08 7.40 2.88
CA CYS A 22 -2.30 7.03 1.68
C CYS A 22 -2.56 5.60 1.20
N THR A 23 -2.97 4.69 2.10
CA THR A 23 -3.21 3.28 1.77
C THR A 23 -4.34 3.10 0.76
N LYS A 24 -5.35 3.95 0.74
CA LYS A 24 -6.46 3.82 -0.23
C LYS A 24 -6.17 4.41 -1.61
N ALA A 25 -5.17 5.27 -1.73
CA ALA A 25 -4.92 6.06 -2.93
C ALA A 25 -3.44 5.98 -3.35
N ASN A 26 -3.09 4.85 -3.95
CA ASN A 26 -1.76 4.52 -4.48
C ASN A 26 -1.89 3.55 -5.66
N THR A 27 -0.76 3.15 -6.25
CA THR A 27 -0.71 2.23 -7.40
C THR A 27 -0.94 0.76 -7.03
N ALA A 28 -1.03 0.43 -5.75
CA ALA A 28 -1.25 -0.95 -5.26
C ALA A 28 -0.17 -1.97 -5.66
N ILE A 29 1.05 -1.51 -5.93
CA ILE A 29 2.17 -2.36 -6.35
C ILE A 29 2.95 -2.85 -5.12
N LEU A 30 3.26 -4.15 -5.11
CA LEU A 30 4.28 -4.75 -4.27
C LEU A 30 5.60 -4.73 -5.06
N HIS A 31 6.45 -3.75 -4.77
CA HIS A 31 7.73 -3.55 -5.47
C HIS A 31 8.75 -4.61 -5.13
N ALA A 32 9.53 -5.08 -6.11
CA ALA A 32 10.55 -6.10 -5.92
C ALA A 32 11.76 -5.62 -5.09
N GLY A 33 12.09 -4.33 -5.11
CA GLY A 33 13.20 -3.75 -4.34
C GLY A 33 14.43 -3.32 -5.16
N PHE A 34 14.37 -3.37 -6.49
CA PHE A 34 15.47 -2.97 -7.37
C PHE A 34 15.73 -1.46 -7.39
N ASP A 35 14.73 -0.65 -7.05
CA ASP A 35 14.77 0.81 -7.16
C ASP A 35 15.35 1.50 -5.91
N CYS A 36 15.36 0.81 -4.77
CA CYS A 36 15.84 1.35 -3.51
C CYS A 36 17.37 1.46 -3.48
N PRO A 37 17.95 2.54 -2.91
CA PRO A 37 19.39 2.69 -2.76
C PRO A 37 20.04 1.52 -2.00
N ILE A 38 21.21 1.07 -2.44
CA ILE A 38 21.92 -0.05 -1.82
C ILE A 38 22.22 0.28 -0.35
N GLY A 39 21.91 -0.65 0.56
CA GLY A 39 22.16 -0.51 1.99
C GLY A 39 21.13 0.34 2.73
N SER A 40 20.15 0.94 2.05
CA SER A 40 19.10 1.70 2.68
C SER A 40 18.13 0.81 3.47
N MET A 41 17.42 1.41 4.42
CA MET A 41 16.35 0.75 5.14
C MET A 41 15.20 0.38 4.21
N GLU A 42 14.88 1.25 3.25
CA GLU A 42 13.91 0.98 2.18
C GLU A 42 14.23 -0.32 1.43
N ALA A 43 15.50 -0.53 1.01
CA ALA A 43 15.92 -1.73 0.28
C ALA A 43 15.74 -2.99 1.13
N ARG A 44 16.28 -2.98 2.34
CA ARG A 44 16.23 -4.11 3.27
C ARG A 44 14.81 -4.52 3.62
N LEU A 45 13.99 -3.52 3.98
CA LEU A 45 12.61 -3.77 4.41
C LEU A 45 11.67 -4.10 3.24
N ASN A 46 11.94 -3.59 2.03
CA ASN A 46 11.13 -3.94 0.86
C ASN A 46 11.36 -5.39 0.43
N VAL A 47 12.61 -5.85 0.29
CA VAL A 47 12.91 -7.23 -0.11
C VAL A 47 12.41 -8.25 0.93
N ARG A 48 12.49 -7.93 2.23
CA ARG A 48 11.89 -8.75 3.28
C ARG A 48 10.36 -8.67 3.24
N GLY A 49 9.81 -7.48 3.08
CA GLY A 49 8.38 -7.19 3.18
C GLY A 49 7.57 -7.85 2.07
N ILE A 50 8.07 -7.92 0.83
CA ILE A 50 7.35 -8.58 -0.26
C ILE A 50 7.16 -10.09 -0.03
N LYS A 51 8.14 -10.75 0.61
CA LYS A 51 8.04 -12.16 1.00
C LYS A 51 6.98 -12.35 2.08
N LEU A 52 7.00 -11.51 3.12
CA LEU A 52 5.99 -11.51 4.18
C LEU A 52 4.58 -11.16 3.66
N ALA A 53 4.48 -10.21 2.73
CA ALA A 53 3.21 -9.84 2.13
C ALA A 53 2.54 -11.02 1.40
N ALA A 54 3.32 -11.88 0.73
CA ALA A 54 2.79 -13.08 0.08
C ALA A 54 2.16 -14.03 1.10
N GLU A 55 2.86 -14.32 2.20
CA GLU A 55 2.38 -15.19 3.27
C GLU A 55 1.13 -14.62 3.98
N ILE A 56 1.14 -13.31 4.27
CA ILE A 56 0.02 -12.61 4.91
C ILE A 56 -1.22 -12.63 4.02
N CYS A 57 -1.06 -12.38 2.72
CA CYS A 57 -2.16 -12.39 1.77
C CYS A 57 -2.82 -13.78 1.69
N GLU A 58 -2.03 -14.84 1.66
CA GLU A 58 -2.53 -16.22 1.66
C GLU A 58 -3.30 -16.53 2.95
N LYS A 59 -2.72 -16.24 4.11
CA LYS A 59 -3.32 -16.49 5.41
C LYS A 59 -4.59 -15.67 5.65
N LEU A 60 -4.60 -14.41 5.24
CA LEU A 60 -5.69 -13.48 5.50
C LEU A 60 -6.68 -13.35 4.34
N ASP A 61 -6.57 -14.19 3.31
CA ASP A 61 -7.44 -14.19 2.12
C ASP A 61 -7.55 -12.80 1.48
N VAL A 62 -6.39 -12.17 1.26
CA VAL A 62 -6.26 -10.90 0.55
C VAL A 62 -5.85 -11.16 -0.89
N GLU A 63 -6.54 -10.53 -1.83
CA GLU A 63 -6.25 -10.67 -3.24
C GLU A 63 -4.90 -10.06 -3.60
N ARG A 64 -4.01 -10.91 -4.10
CA ARG A 64 -2.68 -10.55 -4.59
C ARG A 64 -2.42 -11.31 -5.88
N ILE A 65 -1.92 -10.63 -6.89
CA ILE A 65 -1.53 -11.23 -8.18
C ILE A 65 -0.01 -11.03 -8.34
N PRO A 66 0.80 -12.11 -8.39
CA PRO A 66 2.19 -12.01 -8.83
C PRO A 66 2.23 -11.42 -10.24
N MET A 67 3.02 -10.37 -10.44
CA MET A 67 3.06 -9.65 -11.69
C MET A 67 4.43 -9.03 -11.88
N PRO A 68 5.13 -9.29 -13.00
CA PRO A 68 6.45 -8.72 -13.24
C PRO A 68 6.38 -7.21 -13.43
N THR A 69 7.49 -6.54 -13.13
CA THR A 69 7.69 -5.12 -13.45
C THR A 69 8.70 -4.97 -14.59
N PHE A 70 8.37 -4.14 -15.56
CA PHE A 70 9.28 -3.64 -16.57
C PHE A 70 9.61 -2.17 -16.33
N ILE A 71 10.90 -1.83 -16.40
CA ILE A 71 11.35 -0.44 -16.57
C ILE A 71 11.84 -0.34 -18.00
N ILE A 72 11.06 0.27 -18.87
CA ILE A 72 11.35 0.32 -20.31
C ILE A 72 12.32 1.45 -20.63
N ALA A 73 13.29 1.17 -21.50
CA ALA A 73 14.27 2.13 -21.99
C ALA A 73 14.18 2.24 -23.53
N TYR A 74 14.19 3.48 -24.00
CA TYR A 74 14.34 3.77 -25.42
C TYR A 74 15.84 3.84 -25.80
N ASP A 75 16.14 4.09 -27.07
CA ASP A 75 17.52 4.09 -27.57
C ASP A 75 18.25 5.42 -27.22
N THR A 76 18.36 5.71 -25.92
CA THR A 76 19.12 6.84 -25.40
C THR A 76 20.21 6.34 -24.44
N PRO A 77 21.44 6.88 -24.49
CA PRO A 77 22.51 6.46 -23.58
C PRO A 77 22.14 6.58 -22.11
N ARG A 78 21.35 7.63 -21.77
CA ARG A 78 20.89 7.89 -20.39
C ARG A 78 19.96 6.77 -19.89
N GLU A 79 18.95 6.40 -20.68
CA GLU A 79 17.97 5.38 -20.25
C GLU A 79 18.60 3.99 -20.18
N LEU A 80 19.50 3.66 -21.11
CA LEU A 80 20.22 2.38 -21.08
C LEU A 80 21.15 2.29 -19.87
N ALA A 81 21.90 3.35 -19.54
CA ALA A 81 22.71 3.41 -18.32
C ALA A 81 21.84 3.31 -17.04
N TYR A 82 20.64 3.90 -17.05
CA TYR A 82 19.74 3.85 -15.91
C TYR A 82 19.22 2.42 -15.62
N ILE A 83 18.81 1.66 -16.64
CA ILE A 83 18.38 0.26 -16.42
C ILE A 83 19.54 -0.62 -15.98
N GLU A 84 20.78 -0.35 -16.40
CA GLU A 84 21.96 -1.04 -15.89
C GLU A 84 22.24 -0.72 -14.42
N GLU A 85 22.12 0.55 -14.03
CA GLU A 85 22.22 0.96 -12.63
C GLU A 85 21.17 0.25 -11.77
N LEU A 86 19.90 0.23 -12.21
CA LEU A 86 18.83 -0.48 -11.50
C LEU A 86 19.07 -2.00 -11.41
N TYR A 87 19.63 -2.60 -12.46
CA TYR A 87 20.01 -4.01 -12.44
C TYR A 87 21.06 -4.29 -11.35
N HIS A 88 22.14 -3.52 -11.32
CA HIS A 88 23.19 -3.67 -10.31
C HIS A 88 22.63 -3.43 -8.90
N ARG A 89 21.79 -2.43 -8.74
CA ARG A 89 21.10 -2.12 -7.49
C ARG A 89 20.19 -3.28 -7.05
N GLY A 90 19.39 -3.82 -7.97
CA GLY A 90 18.51 -4.95 -7.71
C GLY A 90 19.26 -6.21 -7.29
N VAL A 91 20.37 -6.53 -7.96
CA VAL A 91 21.26 -7.66 -7.60
C VAL A 91 21.84 -7.45 -6.20
N ALA A 92 22.37 -6.27 -5.90
CA ALA A 92 22.96 -5.94 -4.60
C ALA A 92 21.92 -5.98 -3.46
N ASN A 93 20.67 -5.61 -3.73
CA ASN A 93 19.56 -5.66 -2.78
C ASN A 93 18.99 -7.09 -2.62
N GLY A 94 19.42 -8.06 -3.42
CA GLY A 94 18.95 -9.45 -3.35
C GLY A 94 17.59 -9.69 -4.03
N VAL A 95 17.25 -8.90 -5.06
CA VAL A 95 16.03 -9.11 -5.87
C VAL A 95 16.21 -10.33 -6.77
N GLU A 96 15.41 -11.36 -6.53
CA GLU A 96 15.51 -12.62 -7.25
C GLU A 96 15.04 -12.47 -8.71
N GLY A 97 15.85 -12.97 -9.66
CA GLY A 97 15.52 -13.03 -11.08
C GLY A 97 15.49 -11.68 -11.82
N VAL A 98 15.95 -10.59 -11.19
CA VAL A 98 16.09 -9.32 -11.88
C VAL A 98 17.12 -9.43 -12.99
N ARG A 99 16.80 -8.92 -14.19
CA ARG A 99 17.69 -8.94 -15.35
C ARG A 99 17.30 -7.89 -16.37
N ILE A 100 18.24 -7.56 -17.25
CA ILE A 100 17.97 -6.76 -18.43
C ILE A 100 17.54 -7.68 -19.55
N VAL A 101 16.48 -7.33 -20.26
CA VAL A 101 15.97 -8.01 -21.43
C VAL A 101 16.06 -7.07 -22.63
N ASP A 102 16.37 -7.64 -23.80
CA ASP A 102 16.34 -6.89 -25.04
C ASP A 102 14.88 -6.66 -25.50
N ARG A 103 14.74 -5.88 -26.56
CA ARG A 103 13.43 -5.57 -27.16
C ARG A 103 12.63 -6.81 -27.53
N GLU A 104 13.26 -7.80 -28.15
CA GLU A 104 12.58 -9.00 -28.64
C GLU A 104 12.02 -9.82 -27.48
N GLU A 105 12.81 -10.05 -26.46
CA GLU A 105 12.39 -10.73 -25.25
C GLU A 105 11.32 -9.93 -24.50
N ALA A 106 11.47 -8.62 -24.36
CA ALA A 106 10.51 -7.76 -23.68
C ALA A 106 9.12 -7.82 -24.35
N LEU A 107 9.06 -7.69 -25.67
CA LEU A 107 7.82 -7.78 -26.44
C LEU A 107 7.20 -9.18 -26.47
N ARG A 108 8.02 -10.23 -26.32
CA ARG A 108 7.52 -11.60 -26.17
C ARG A 108 6.89 -11.82 -24.80
N LEU A 109 7.46 -11.24 -23.74
CA LEU A 109 6.98 -11.36 -22.37
C LEU A 109 5.75 -10.46 -22.14
N GLU A 110 5.74 -9.26 -22.73
CA GLU A 110 4.64 -8.30 -22.64
C GLU A 110 4.39 -7.64 -24.00
N PRO A 111 3.49 -8.20 -24.80
CA PRO A 111 3.22 -7.71 -26.16
C PRO A 111 2.59 -6.31 -26.22
N ALA A 112 2.04 -5.81 -25.11
CA ALA A 112 1.41 -4.50 -25.04
C ALA A 112 2.41 -3.34 -24.96
N LEU A 113 3.70 -3.61 -24.71
CA LEU A 113 4.74 -2.59 -24.65
C LEU A 113 4.90 -1.86 -25.99
N ASN A 114 5.35 -0.61 -25.91
CA ASN A 114 5.70 0.15 -27.10
C ASN A 114 6.78 -0.58 -27.91
N PRO A 115 6.57 -0.89 -29.20
CA PRO A 115 7.54 -1.61 -30.02
C PRO A 115 8.84 -0.84 -30.29
N ASN A 116 8.90 0.45 -29.97
CA ASN A 116 10.10 1.27 -30.16
C ASN A 116 11.06 1.26 -28.96
N ILE A 117 10.78 0.50 -27.89
CA ILE A 117 11.75 0.32 -26.80
C ILE A 117 13.01 -0.36 -27.30
N LYS A 118 14.14 -0.12 -26.64
CA LYS A 118 15.43 -0.75 -26.95
C LYS A 118 15.71 -1.96 -26.07
N ALA A 119 15.42 -1.80 -24.77
CA ALA A 119 15.61 -2.81 -23.74
C ALA A 119 14.70 -2.51 -22.56
N ALA A 120 14.66 -3.39 -21.57
CA ALA A 120 13.99 -3.14 -20.31
C ALA A 120 14.68 -3.86 -19.14
N LEU A 121 14.60 -3.30 -17.95
CA LEU A 121 14.80 -4.06 -16.73
C LEU A 121 13.54 -4.89 -16.48
N TYR A 122 13.71 -6.17 -16.22
CA TYR A 122 12.64 -7.11 -15.88
C TYR A 122 12.81 -7.60 -14.45
N ALA A 123 11.81 -7.41 -13.60
CA ALA A 123 11.77 -7.86 -12.21
C ALA A 123 10.56 -8.79 -11.99
N PRO A 124 10.76 -10.13 -11.94
CA PRO A 124 9.65 -11.08 -11.90
C PRO A 124 8.95 -11.21 -10.55
N THR A 125 9.56 -10.76 -9.48
CA THR A 125 9.09 -10.97 -8.11
C THR A 125 8.14 -9.89 -7.58
N SER A 126 7.80 -8.90 -8.40
CA SER A 126 6.81 -7.88 -8.08
C SER A 126 5.38 -8.46 -8.03
N GLY A 127 4.41 -7.64 -7.69
CA GLY A 127 3.02 -8.01 -7.72
C GLY A 127 2.09 -6.81 -7.54
N ILE A 128 0.80 -7.07 -7.69
CA ILE A 128 -0.26 -6.11 -7.37
C ILE A 128 -1.17 -6.69 -6.29
N ILE A 129 -1.79 -5.82 -5.51
CA ILE A 129 -2.56 -6.19 -4.33
C ILE A 129 -3.81 -5.30 -4.21
N ASN A 130 -4.81 -5.76 -3.43
CA ASN A 130 -5.84 -4.87 -2.91
C ASN A 130 -5.30 -4.16 -1.65
N PRO A 131 -4.90 -2.88 -1.70
CA PRO A 131 -4.17 -2.24 -0.63
C PRO A 131 -5.04 -1.96 0.60
N TRP A 132 -6.31 -1.59 0.40
CA TRP A 132 -7.23 -1.35 1.53
C TRP A 132 -7.63 -2.65 2.22
N GLU A 133 -7.93 -3.72 1.48
CA GLU A 133 -8.25 -5.01 2.08
C GLU A 133 -7.04 -5.60 2.82
N TYR A 134 -5.82 -5.37 2.32
CA TYR A 134 -4.58 -5.75 3.00
C TYR A 134 -4.45 -5.08 4.38
N CYS A 135 -4.67 -3.78 4.44
CA CYS A 135 -4.67 -3.03 5.68
C CYS A 135 -5.81 -3.46 6.62
N ILE A 136 -7.05 -3.54 6.10
CA ILE A 136 -8.24 -3.94 6.87
C ILE A 136 -8.06 -5.35 7.44
N ALA A 137 -7.54 -6.30 6.65
CA ALA A 137 -7.31 -7.68 7.07
C ALA A 137 -6.36 -7.76 8.27
N MET A 138 -5.25 -7.02 8.21
CA MET A 138 -4.28 -6.96 9.30
C MET A 138 -4.86 -6.28 10.54
N ALA A 139 -5.59 -5.19 10.38
CA ALA A 139 -6.22 -4.46 11.47
C ALA A 139 -7.30 -5.30 12.16
N GLU A 140 -8.18 -5.97 11.41
CA GLU A 140 -9.19 -6.88 11.96
C GLU A 140 -8.58 -8.11 12.65
N THR A 141 -7.46 -8.61 12.12
CA THR A 141 -6.72 -9.69 12.77
C THR A 141 -6.13 -9.21 14.10
N ALA A 142 -5.62 -8.00 14.17
CA ALA A 142 -5.16 -7.41 15.43
C ALA A 142 -6.30 -7.28 16.45
N VAL A 143 -7.48 -6.81 16.03
CA VAL A 143 -8.67 -6.72 16.90
C VAL A 143 -9.12 -8.09 17.39
N ARG A 144 -9.14 -9.11 16.54
CA ARG A 144 -9.46 -10.50 16.94
C ARG A 144 -8.48 -11.06 17.97
N ASN A 145 -7.27 -10.52 18.02
CA ASN A 145 -6.24 -10.87 18.98
C ASN A 145 -6.14 -9.87 20.15
N GLY A 146 -7.17 -9.06 20.37
CA GLY A 146 -7.31 -8.21 21.55
C GLY A 146 -6.68 -6.82 21.45
N ALA A 147 -6.24 -6.37 20.26
CA ALA A 147 -5.89 -4.97 20.05
C ALA A 147 -7.17 -4.11 19.96
N GLU A 148 -7.09 -2.88 20.45
CA GLU A 148 -8.15 -1.90 20.32
C GLU A 148 -7.84 -0.92 19.18
N ILE A 149 -8.86 -0.56 18.40
CA ILE A 149 -8.77 0.50 17.38
C ILE A 149 -9.83 1.55 17.70
N LYS A 150 -9.38 2.76 17.98
CA LYS A 150 -10.24 3.93 18.24
C LYS A 150 -10.29 4.74 16.95
N LEU A 151 -11.42 4.68 16.27
CA LEU A 151 -11.72 5.48 15.07
C LEU A 151 -12.17 6.89 15.49
N GLU A 152 -12.02 7.89 14.61
CA GLU A 152 -12.34 9.30 14.89
C GLU A 152 -11.64 9.80 16.15
N SER A 153 -10.37 9.40 16.31
CA SER A 153 -9.54 9.60 17.50
C SER A 153 -8.23 10.27 17.10
N GLU A 154 -8.33 11.45 16.51
CA GLU A 154 -7.14 12.22 16.14
C GLU A 154 -6.36 12.59 17.38
N VAL A 155 -5.05 12.31 17.36
CA VAL A 155 -4.14 12.67 18.45
C VAL A 155 -3.91 14.17 18.41
N ARG A 156 -4.23 14.86 19.52
CA ARG A 156 -4.13 16.30 19.69
C ARG A 156 -2.90 16.73 20.47
N ALA A 157 -2.49 15.91 21.44
CA ALA A 157 -1.30 16.13 22.23
C ALA A 157 -0.72 14.82 22.76
N ILE A 158 0.59 14.80 22.94
CA ILE A 158 1.30 13.73 23.61
C ILE A 158 2.24 14.36 24.64
N ARG A 159 2.11 13.95 25.89
CA ARG A 159 2.98 14.40 26.97
C ARG A 159 3.63 13.20 27.64
N LYS A 160 4.95 13.24 27.84
CA LYS A 160 5.64 12.25 28.66
C LYS A 160 5.56 12.68 30.13
N VAL A 161 5.12 11.76 30.97
CA VAL A 161 5.00 11.94 32.44
C VAL A 161 5.72 10.77 33.08
N ASP A 162 6.88 11.05 33.67
CA ASP A 162 7.77 10.03 34.22
C ASP A 162 8.04 8.89 33.19
N ASP A 163 7.54 7.68 33.43
CA ASP A 163 7.78 6.48 32.65
C ASP A 163 6.65 6.14 31.64
N TYR A 164 5.66 7.03 31.50
CA TYR A 164 4.55 6.80 30.57
C TYR A 164 4.18 8.06 29.77
N PHE A 165 3.39 7.86 28.74
CA PHE A 165 2.82 8.93 27.91
C PHE A 165 1.34 9.11 28.24
N VAL A 166 0.91 10.35 28.24
CA VAL A 166 -0.50 10.76 28.21
C VAL A 166 -0.80 11.23 26.79
N VAL A 167 -1.66 10.50 26.08
CA VAL A 167 -2.05 10.75 24.69
C VAL A 167 -3.48 11.30 24.70
N GLU A 168 -3.65 12.55 24.35
CA GLU A 168 -4.96 13.22 24.23
C GLU A 168 -5.48 13.11 22.80
N THR A 169 -6.72 12.64 22.64
CA THR A 169 -7.37 12.47 21.35
C THR A 169 -8.79 13.02 21.37
N ASP A 170 -9.43 13.14 20.21
CA ASP A 170 -10.83 13.57 20.12
C ASP A 170 -11.82 12.61 20.83
N SER A 171 -11.45 11.33 21.00
CA SER A 171 -12.31 10.32 21.64
C SER A 171 -11.98 10.07 23.12
N GLY A 172 -10.93 10.67 23.66
CA GLY A 172 -10.52 10.50 25.05
C GLY A 172 -9.02 10.58 25.26
N THR A 173 -8.59 10.30 26.49
CA THR A 173 -7.19 10.32 26.91
C THR A 173 -6.75 8.90 27.22
N TYR A 174 -5.55 8.55 26.76
CA TYR A 174 -4.96 7.21 26.91
C TYR A 174 -3.58 7.32 27.55
N GLU A 175 -3.24 6.35 28.40
CA GLU A 175 -1.92 6.20 28.98
C GLU A 175 -1.20 5.03 28.35
N ALA A 176 0.07 5.22 27.99
CA ALA A 176 0.90 4.19 27.35
C ALA A 176 2.37 4.28 27.79
N ARG A 177 3.02 3.15 28.01
CA ARG A 177 4.46 3.11 28.29
C ARG A 177 5.30 3.34 27.02
N TYR A 178 4.79 2.97 25.87
CA TYR A 178 5.43 3.12 24.57
C TYR A 178 4.45 3.76 23.60
N VAL A 179 4.96 4.62 22.73
CA VAL A 179 4.18 5.22 21.64
C VAL A 179 4.88 4.93 20.31
N ILE A 180 4.12 4.44 19.34
CA ILE A 180 4.58 4.29 17.97
C ILE A 180 3.91 5.37 17.13
N ASN A 181 4.70 6.28 16.61
CA ASN A 181 4.27 7.29 15.66
C ASN A 181 4.23 6.70 14.24
N ALA A 182 3.05 6.32 13.79
CA ALA A 182 2.76 5.88 12.44
C ALA A 182 1.83 6.87 11.72
N GLY A 183 2.01 8.17 11.97
CA GLY A 183 1.15 9.27 11.53
C GLY A 183 1.16 9.56 10.03
N GLY A 184 1.94 8.81 9.23
CA GLY A 184 2.00 8.98 7.77
C GLY A 184 2.44 10.39 7.39
N GLY A 185 1.63 11.12 6.60
CA GLY A 185 1.93 12.50 6.19
C GLY A 185 1.91 13.53 7.32
N TRP A 186 1.57 13.14 8.55
CA TRP A 186 1.60 13.99 9.76
C TRP A 186 2.61 13.48 10.80
N SER A 187 3.51 12.61 10.41
CA SER A 187 4.45 11.99 11.34
C SER A 187 5.38 13.00 12.03
N ALA A 188 5.82 14.04 11.34
CA ALA A 188 6.64 15.08 11.93
C ALA A 188 5.82 16.00 12.88
N GLU A 189 4.53 16.23 12.60
CA GLU A 189 3.63 16.93 13.52
C GLU A 189 3.45 16.16 14.84
N VAL A 190 3.20 14.86 14.75
CA VAL A 190 3.09 13.99 15.93
C VAL A 190 4.41 13.95 16.70
N TYR A 191 5.54 13.92 15.99
CA TYR A 191 6.87 13.95 16.63
C TYR A 191 7.14 15.26 17.38
N ARG A 192 6.67 16.40 16.84
CA ARG A 192 6.78 17.70 17.55
C ARG A 192 6.03 17.72 18.88
N MET A 193 4.98 16.92 19.07
CA MET A 193 4.23 16.85 20.33
C MET A 193 5.07 16.36 21.51
N VAL A 194 6.15 15.62 21.24
CA VAL A 194 7.09 15.11 22.27
C VAL A 194 8.44 15.84 22.25
N GLY A 195 8.50 17.02 21.62
CA GLY A 195 9.71 17.85 21.58
C GLY A 195 10.64 17.57 20.42
N GLY A 196 10.30 16.66 19.52
CA GLY A 196 11.07 16.35 18.31
C GLY A 196 11.05 17.53 17.33
N ASN A 197 12.18 17.87 16.75
CA ASN A 197 12.33 18.98 15.81
C ASN A 197 13.22 18.65 14.59
N SER A 198 13.68 17.41 14.50
CA SER A 198 14.59 16.95 13.45
C SER A 198 13.89 16.46 12.17
N LEU A 199 12.54 16.40 12.17
CA LEU A 199 11.75 16.00 11.01
C LEU A 199 10.78 17.09 10.57
N TYR A 200 10.61 17.21 9.26
CA TYR A 200 9.52 17.98 8.64
C TYR A 200 9.00 17.24 7.41
N GLU A 201 7.72 17.40 7.17
CA GLU A 201 7.06 16.79 6.02
C GLU A 201 7.45 17.51 4.73
N THR A 202 7.70 16.71 3.68
CA THR A 202 7.84 17.16 2.29
C THR A 202 6.92 16.31 1.42
N ASN A 203 5.62 16.33 1.74
CA ASN A 203 4.65 15.45 1.12
C ASN A 203 4.46 15.77 -0.36
N PHE A 204 4.37 14.72 -1.18
CA PHE A 204 4.03 14.79 -2.59
C PHE A 204 2.70 14.08 -2.84
N ALA A 205 2.00 14.49 -3.87
CA ALA A 205 0.83 13.78 -4.36
C ALA A 205 1.01 13.36 -5.81
N GLY A 206 0.15 12.48 -6.25
CA GLY A 206 0.06 12.06 -7.64
C GLY A 206 -1.35 11.68 -8.01
N GLN A 207 -1.69 11.94 -9.26
CA GLN A 207 -3.00 11.74 -9.86
C GLN A 207 -3.00 10.49 -10.72
N TYR A 208 -4.17 9.90 -10.89
CA TYR A 208 -4.34 8.63 -11.59
C TYR A 208 -5.63 8.61 -12.41
N TYR A 209 -5.57 7.97 -13.56
CA TYR A 209 -6.74 7.45 -14.25
C TYR A 209 -7.00 6.00 -13.86
N VAL A 210 -8.28 5.66 -13.74
CA VAL A 210 -8.78 4.28 -13.68
C VAL A 210 -9.59 4.02 -14.95
N LEU A 211 -9.22 3.01 -15.71
CA LEU A 211 -9.90 2.60 -16.92
C LEU A 211 -10.68 1.28 -16.70
N ASP A 212 -11.63 1.03 -17.56
CA ASP A 212 -12.47 -0.15 -17.55
C ASP A 212 -11.65 -1.46 -17.56
N LYS A 213 -12.26 -2.55 -17.10
CA LYS A 213 -11.62 -3.88 -16.99
C LYS A 213 -11.13 -4.43 -18.34
N LYS A 214 -11.75 -4.05 -19.45
CA LYS A 214 -11.29 -4.44 -20.79
C LYS A 214 -9.90 -3.87 -21.13
N GLU A 215 -9.54 -2.73 -20.55
CA GLU A 215 -8.21 -2.15 -20.70
C GLU A 215 -7.19 -2.88 -19.84
N GLY A 216 -7.54 -3.28 -18.60
CA GLY A 216 -6.67 -4.05 -17.73
C GLY A 216 -6.32 -5.44 -18.25
N GLN A 217 -7.18 -6.03 -19.08
CA GLN A 217 -6.92 -7.33 -19.71
C GLN A 217 -5.85 -7.29 -20.81
N LYS A 218 -5.50 -6.11 -21.30
CA LYS A 218 -4.50 -5.92 -22.36
C LYS A 218 -3.06 -5.98 -21.84
N LEU A 219 -2.86 -5.85 -20.53
CA LEU A 219 -1.54 -5.75 -19.91
C LEU A 219 -1.40 -6.81 -18.80
N HIS A 220 -0.24 -7.47 -18.76
CA HIS A 220 0.05 -8.54 -17.80
C HIS A 220 1.27 -8.24 -16.92
N SER A 221 1.69 -7.00 -16.89
CA SER A 221 2.85 -6.51 -16.16
C SER A 221 2.62 -5.11 -15.62
N VAL A 222 3.47 -4.71 -14.68
CA VAL A 222 3.62 -3.32 -14.23
C VAL A 222 4.66 -2.66 -15.13
N VAL A 223 4.33 -1.55 -15.76
CA VAL A 223 5.22 -0.87 -16.71
C VAL A 223 5.53 0.53 -16.23
N PHE A 224 6.82 0.85 -16.11
CA PHE A 224 7.32 2.19 -15.90
C PHE A 224 8.26 2.58 -17.04
N PRO A 225 8.25 3.84 -17.51
CA PRO A 225 9.34 4.37 -18.32
C PRO A 225 10.57 4.65 -17.43
N CYS A 226 11.73 4.85 -18.04
CA CYS A 226 12.86 5.45 -17.33
C CYS A 226 12.50 6.89 -16.88
N PRO A 227 13.07 7.37 -15.76
CA PRO A 227 12.87 8.74 -15.30
C PRO A 227 13.21 9.78 -16.36
N ASP A 228 12.56 10.93 -16.30
CA ASP A 228 12.94 12.10 -17.08
C ASP A 228 14.26 12.72 -16.59
N GLU A 229 14.65 13.84 -17.19
CA GLU A 229 15.88 14.57 -16.80
C GLU A 229 15.78 15.23 -15.41
N HIS A 230 14.58 15.37 -14.86
CA HIS A 230 14.34 15.91 -13.52
C HIS A 230 14.23 14.81 -12.44
N GLY A 231 14.43 13.54 -12.82
CA GLY A 231 14.41 12.39 -11.90
C GLY A 231 13.00 11.89 -11.53
N PHE A 232 11.96 12.37 -12.19
CA PHE A 232 10.62 11.84 -12.02
C PHE A 232 10.53 10.43 -12.62
N LYS A 233 10.07 9.46 -11.83
CA LYS A 233 10.00 8.03 -12.22
C LYS A 233 9.10 7.72 -13.41
N GLY A 234 8.40 8.73 -13.94
CA GLY A 234 7.47 8.60 -15.06
C GLY A 234 6.12 7.98 -14.67
N VAL A 235 5.23 7.97 -15.64
CA VAL A 235 3.86 7.50 -15.48
C VAL A 235 3.81 5.98 -15.58
N CYS A 236 3.40 5.33 -14.51
CA CYS A 236 3.20 3.89 -14.47
C CYS A 236 1.90 3.49 -15.19
N VAL A 237 1.93 2.37 -15.88
CA VAL A 237 0.74 1.68 -16.39
C VAL A 237 0.69 0.30 -15.74
N THR A 238 -0.40 -0.01 -15.06
CA THR A 238 -0.53 -1.29 -14.35
C THR A 238 -1.97 -1.76 -14.24
N PRO A 239 -2.25 -3.05 -14.41
CA PRO A 239 -3.54 -3.62 -14.02
C PRO A 239 -3.77 -3.51 -12.52
N THR A 240 -5.02 -3.64 -12.10
CA THR A 240 -5.41 -3.82 -10.69
C THR A 240 -5.84 -5.27 -10.44
N VAL A 241 -5.89 -5.68 -9.18
CA VAL A 241 -6.44 -7.00 -8.80
C VAL A 241 -7.91 -7.16 -9.19
N HIS A 242 -8.62 -6.07 -9.45
CA HIS A 242 -10.02 -6.08 -9.91
C HIS A 242 -10.15 -6.10 -11.43
N GLY A 243 -9.03 -6.06 -12.16
CA GLY A 243 -8.98 -6.13 -13.62
C GLY A 243 -9.02 -4.78 -14.33
N ASN A 244 -9.14 -3.66 -13.61
CA ASN A 244 -9.05 -2.31 -14.18
C ASN A 244 -7.61 -1.97 -14.58
N LEU A 245 -7.41 -0.96 -15.42
CA LEU A 245 -6.10 -0.40 -15.72
C LEU A 245 -5.92 0.92 -14.98
N LEU A 246 -4.77 1.10 -14.32
CA LEU A 246 -4.33 2.36 -13.76
C LEU A 246 -3.28 3.00 -14.66
N VAL A 247 -3.37 4.31 -14.87
CA VAL A 247 -2.36 5.14 -15.52
C VAL A 247 -2.05 6.31 -14.60
N GLY A 248 -0.82 6.40 -14.17
CA GLY A 248 -0.35 7.38 -13.19
C GLY A 248 0.72 6.75 -12.25
N PRO A 249 1.24 7.51 -11.31
CA PRO A 249 0.92 8.91 -11.04
C PRO A 249 1.86 9.91 -11.74
N ASP A 250 1.50 11.18 -11.67
CA ASP A 250 2.41 12.31 -11.70
C ASP A 250 3.06 12.56 -10.32
N CYS A 251 3.72 13.70 -10.15
CA CYS A 251 4.31 14.08 -8.87
C CYS A 251 4.26 15.60 -8.69
N TYR A 252 3.57 16.07 -7.66
CA TYR A 252 3.54 17.48 -7.28
C TYR A 252 3.58 17.65 -5.76
N GLU A 253 4.15 18.76 -5.31
CA GLU A 253 4.23 19.10 -3.88
C GLU A 253 2.85 19.45 -3.32
N VAL A 254 2.59 19.02 -2.08
CA VAL A 254 1.37 19.33 -1.33
C VAL A 254 1.75 20.07 -0.06
N PRO A 255 1.77 21.41 -0.07
CA PRO A 255 2.26 22.21 1.05
C PRO A 255 1.51 22.00 2.36
N ASP A 256 0.19 21.74 2.31
CA ASP A 256 -0.64 21.45 3.47
C ASP A 256 -0.76 19.95 3.80
N GLY A 257 -0.11 19.11 2.98
CA GLY A 257 0.01 17.66 3.22
C GLY A 257 -1.24 16.82 3.09
N VAL A 258 -2.40 17.42 2.78
CA VAL A 258 -3.70 16.73 2.94
C VAL A 258 -4.69 16.94 1.81
N HIS A 259 -4.74 18.11 1.19
CA HIS A 259 -5.71 18.39 0.13
C HIS A 259 -5.15 18.04 -1.22
N VAL A 260 -5.69 16.99 -1.81
CA VAL A 260 -5.33 16.52 -3.14
C VAL A 260 -6.57 16.47 -4.02
N GLY A 261 -6.39 16.90 -5.25
CA GLY A 261 -7.40 16.86 -6.29
C GLY A 261 -6.79 16.47 -7.62
N THR A 262 -7.62 16.29 -8.62
CA THR A 262 -7.20 16.05 -10.00
C THR A 262 -7.24 17.37 -10.78
N ASP A 263 -6.26 17.55 -11.66
CA ASP A 263 -6.12 18.69 -12.55
C ASP A 263 -6.20 18.23 -14.02
N PRO A 264 -7.12 18.79 -14.84
CA PRO A 264 -7.32 18.34 -16.21
C PRO A 264 -6.07 18.44 -17.09
N ALA A 265 -5.24 19.47 -16.93
CA ALA A 265 -4.04 19.65 -17.75
C ALA A 265 -2.99 18.57 -17.43
N THR A 266 -2.79 18.27 -16.17
CA THR A 266 -1.91 17.19 -15.72
C THR A 266 -2.41 15.82 -16.17
N LEU A 267 -3.72 15.57 -16.06
CA LEU A 267 -4.34 14.33 -16.53
C LEU A 267 -4.14 14.10 -18.04
N GLU A 268 -4.16 15.13 -18.88
CA GLU A 268 -3.81 14.98 -20.30
C GLU A 268 -2.34 14.59 -20.50
N THR A 269 -1.43 15.09 -19.68
CA THR A 269 -0.02 14.65 -19.70
C THR A 269 0.11 13.17 -19.35
N LEU A 270 -0.65 12.68 -18.34
CA LEU A 270 -0.68 11.26 -17.99
C LEU A 270 -1.13 10.37 -19.14
N LYS A 271 -2.10 10.82 -19.95
CA LYS A 271 -2.50 10.10 -21.17
C LYS A 271 -1.34 9.96 -22.15
N ALA A 272 -0.67 11.05 -22.45
CA ALA A 272 0.44 11.06 -23.41
C ALA A 272 1.57 10.12 -22.98
N GLU A 273 1.96 10.18 -21.72
CA GLU A 273 3.00 9.32 -21.16
C GLU A 273 2.57 7.85 -21.06
N GLY A 274 1.30 7.59 -20.70
CA GLY A 274 0.75 6.23 -20.69
C GLY A 274 0.76 5.60 -22.09
N LEU A 275 0.36 6.34 -23.12
CA LEU A 275 0.41 5.92 -24.52
C LEU A 275 1.84 5.74 -25.03
N ARG A 276 2.80 6.50 -24.51
CA ARG A 276 4.22 6.31 -24.83
C ARG A 276 4.72 4.94 -24.37
N SER A 277 4.26 4.47 -23.21
CA SER A 277 4.67 3.18 -22.64
C SER A 277 3.86 2.02 -23.23
N VAL A 278 2.54 2.19 -23.36
CA VAL A 278 1.56 1.16 -23.81
C VAL A 278 0.62 1.80 -24.85
N PRO A 279 0.98 1.78 -26.13
CA PRO A 279 0.23 2.50 -27.19
C PRO A 279 -1.21 2.02 -27.42
N GLY A 280 -1.55 0.82 -26.95
CA GLY A 280 -2.86 0.19 -27.15
C GLY A 280 -3.97 0.63 -26.18
N ILE A 281 -3.70 1.58 -25.27
CA ILE A 281 -4.69 2.05 -24.28
C ILE A 281 -5.77 2.91 -24.98
N ASP A 282 -7.04 2.59 -24.71
CA ASP A 282 -8.17 3.42 -25.14
C ASP A 282 -8.67 4.29 -23.98
N PHE A 283 -8.26 5.55 -23.95
CA PHE A 283 -8.67 6.51 -22.92
C PHE A 283 -10.15 6.93 -22.97
N ARG A 284 -10.93 6.46 -23.94
CA ARG A 284 -12.39 6.62 -23.93
C ARG A 284 -13.04 5.73 -22.85
N GLU A 285 -12.28 4.76 -22.34
CA GLU A 285 -12.70 3.81 -21.31
C GLU A 285 -12.35 4.26 -19.89
N ILE A 286 -12.06 5.54 -19.68
CA ILE A 286 -11.90 6.12 -18.35
C ILE A 286 -13.22 6.01 -17.59
N ILE A 287 -13.17 5.44 -16.39
CA ILE A 287 -14.32 5.30 -15.49
C ILE A 287 -14.19 6.13 -14.22
N HIS A 288 -12.95 6.48 -13.83
CA HIS A 288 -12.69 7.24 -12.61
C HIS A 288 -11.31 7.88 -12.65
N GLU A 289 -11.12 8.88 -11.79
CA GLU A 289 -9.84 9.51 -11.50
C GLU A 289 -9.70 9.76 -10.00
N TYR A 290 -8.47 9.77 -9.50
CA TYR A 290 -8.20 10.08 -8.10
C TYR A 290 -6.79 10.62 -7.92
N ALA A 291 -6.53 11.21 -6.76
CA ALA A 291 -5.19 11.60 -6.33
C ALA A 291 -4.88 11.03 -4.94
N GLY A 292 -3.59 10.82 -4.67
CA GLY A 292 -3.14 10.29 -3.39
C GLY A 292 -1.83 10.92 -2.92
N VAL A 293 -1.72 11.13 -1.61
CA VAL A 293 -0.52 11.68 -0.98
C VAL A 293 0.52 10.59 -0.73
N ARG A 294 1.79 10.91 -0.99
CA ARG A 294 2.96 10.13 -0.57
C ARG A 294 3.55 10.79 0.67
N PRO A 295 3.50 10.12 1.84
CA PRO A 295 4.12 10.64 3.05
C PRO A 295 5.63 10.63 2.88
N ASN A 296 6.22 11.80 2.87
CA ASN A 296 7.65 11.99 2.70
C ASN A 296 8.19 12.96 3.76
N THR A 297 9.46 12.83 4.06
CA THR A 297 10.21 13.78 4.90
C THR A 297 11.44 14.25 4.14
N GLN A 298 12.18 15.20 4.68
CA GLN A 298 13.46 15.64 4.12
C GLN A 298 14.53 14.54 4.15
N VAL A 299 14.34 13.48 4.92
CA VAL A 299 15.25 12.32 4.95
C VAL A 299 14.96 11.44 3.73
N PRO A 300 15.95 11.10 2.91
CA PRO A 300 15.72 10.34 1.68
C PRO A 300 15.29 8.88 1.92
N ASP A 301 15.56 8.30 3.10
CA ASP A 301 15.21 6.93 3.51
C ASP A 301 14.03 6.94 4.49
N PHE A 302 13.51 5.77 4.86
CA PHE A 302 12.56 5.61 5.97
C PHE A 302 13.20 6.03 7.29
N VAL A 303 12.45 6.75 8.11
CA VAL A 303 12.85 7.13 9.46
C VAL A 303 12.20 6.18 10.45
N ILE A 304 12.92 5.14 10.84
CA ILE A 304 12.44 4.08 11.72
C ILE A 304 13.40 3.95 12.90
N GLY A 305 12.92 4.24 14.11
CA GLY A 305 13.74 4.16 15.31
C GLY A 305 13.14 4.87 16.51
N GLU A 306 13.75 4.66 17.67
CA GLU A 306 13.43 5.43 18.85
C GLU A 306 13.85 6.89 18.68
N ALA A 307 13.00 7.81 19.13
CA ALA A 307 13.27 9.23 19.06
C ALA A 307 14.43 9.62 20.00
N PRO A 308 15.48 10.29 19.51
CA PRO A 308 16.63 10.65 20.35
C PRO A 308 16.25 11.53 21.54
N GLU A 309 15.24 12.38 21.37
CA GLU A 309 14.79 13.35 22.38
C GLU A 309 13.78 12.75 23.36
N CYS A 310 13.19 11.60 23.05
CA CYS A 310 12.09 11.04 23.82
C CYS A 310 12.13 9.50 23.85
N SER A 311 12.71 8.94 24.90
CA SER A 311 12.76 7.49 25.07
C SER A 311 11.36 6.85 25.05
N HIS A 312 11.26 5.63 24.51
CA HIS A 312 10.03 4.86 24.33
C HIS A 312 9.04 5.45 23.32
N PHE A 313 9.43 6.50 22.58
CA PHE A 313 8.69 7.04 21.45
C PHE A 313 9.38 6.59 20.17
N ILE A 314 8.71 5.77 19.37
CA ILE A 314 9.26 5.16 18.16
C ILE A 314 8.65 5.84 16.93
N ASN A 315 9.50 6.39 16.06
CA ASN A 315 9.08 6.94 14.78
C ASN A 315 9.04 5.85 13.71
N LEU A 316 7.95 5.84 12.94
CA LEU A 316 7.79 5.14 11.65
C LEU A 316 7.36 6.20 10.63
N ALA A 317 8.30 7.05 10.21
CA ALA A 317 8.02 8.25 9.42
C ALA A 317 8.66 8.18 8.03
N GLY A 318 8.19 9.01 7.11
CA GLY A 318 8.68 9.04 5.74
C GLY A 318 8.40 7.76 4.96
N ILE A 319 7.35 7.01 5.33
CA ILE A 319 7.00 5.72 4.70
C ILE A 319 6.25 5.97 3.38
N LYS A 320 6.98 6.51 2.41
CA LYS A 320 6.58 6.63 1.00
C LYS A 320 6.69 5.28 0.27
N SER A 321 6.57 5.24 -1.06
CA SER A 321 6.93 4.04 -1.85
C SER A 321 8.41 3.68 -1.61
N PRO A 322 8.69 2.39 -1.28
CA PRO A 322 7.85 1.18 -1.37
C PRO A 322 7.15 0.77 -0.05
N GLY A 323 6.63 1.69 0.73
CA GLY A 323 6.06 1.45 2.05
C GLY A 323 4.98 0.35 2.11
N LEU A 324 4.11 0.23 1.09
CA LEU A 324 3.09 -0.81 1.03
C LEU A 324 3.72 -2.21 1.03
N SER A 325 4.77 -2.42 0.23
CA SER A 325 5.53 -3.69 0.19
C SER A 325 6.29 -3.93 1.50
N SER A 326 6.84 -2.85 2.09
CA SER A 326 7.71 -2.90 3.26
C SER A 326 6.95 -3.04 4.58
N ALA A 327 5.65 -2.72 4.62
CA ALA A 327 4.87 -2.59 5.84
C ALA A 327 4.99 -3.77 6.83
N PRO A 328 4.94 -5.05 6.41
CA PRO A 328 5.11 -6.15 7.36
C PRO A 328 6.54 -6.26 7.90
N ALA A 329 7.55 -5.92 7.11
CA ALA A 329 8.94 -5.90 7.59
C ALA A 329 9.22 -4.70 8.50
N ILE A 330 8.57 -3.55 8.24
CA ILE A 330 8.58 -2.40 9.16
C ILE A 330 7.98 -2.80 10.51
N ALA A 331 6.92 -3.61 10.50
CA ALA A 331 6.31 -4.09 11.74
C ALA A 331 7.22 -5.07 12.51
N GLU A 332 8.01 -5.91 11.83
CA GLU A 332 9.05 -6.75 12.47
C GLU A 332 10.17 -5.86 13.05
N GLU A 333 10.57 -4.79 12.34
CA GLU A 333 11.60 -3.87 12.83
C GLU A 333 11.12 -3.07 14.06
N ALA A 334 9.87 -2.59 14.03
CA ALA A 334 9.26 -1.89 15.16
C ALA A 334 9.16 -2.80 16.42
N GLU A 335 8.82 -4.09 16.24
CA GLU A 335 8.82 -5.08 17.31
C GLU A 335 10.20 -5.22 17.93
N LYS A 336 11.25 -5.33 17.11
CA LYS A 336 12.64 -5.41 17.56
C LYS A 336 13.05 -4.16 18.35
N ILE A 337 12.77 -2.97 17.81
CA ILE A 337 13.09 -1.72 18.49
C ILE A 337 12.40 -1.64 19.87
N LEU A 338 11.13 -2.02 19.96
CA LEU A 338 10.40 -2.05 21.24
C LEU A 338 11.04 -3.02 22.25
N ALA A 339 11.49 -4.19 21.80
CA ALA A 339 12.20 -5.14 22.66
C ALA A 339 13.55 -4.58 23.12
N ASP A 340 14.31 -3.94 22.24
CA ASP A 340 15.57 -3.26 22.54
C ASP A 340 15.35 -2.09 23.53
N CYS A 341 14.19 -1.43 23.50
CA CYS A 341 13.75 -0.43 24.49
C CYS A 341 13.22 -1.04 25.81
N GLY A 342 13.27 -2.35 25.99
CA GLY A 342 12.90 -3.02 27.23
C GLY A 342 11.45 -3.50 27.32
N LEU A 343 10.68 -3.51 26.22
CA LEU A 343 9.34 -4.09 26.22
C LEU A 343 9.43 -5.62 26.23
N GLU A 344 8.91 -6.25 27.28
CA GLU A 344 8.81 -7.70 27.33
C GLU A 344 7.72 -8.22 26.39
N LEU A 345 8.12 -9.06 25.44
CA LEU A 345 7.26 -9.64 24.41
C LEU A 345 7.02 -11.13 24.67
N THR A 346 6.12 -11.45 25.58
CA THR A 346 5.69 -12.84 25.85
C THR A 346 4.61 -13.25 24.85
N PRO A 347 4.83 -14.26 24.00
CA PRO A 347 3.84 -14.72 23.04
C PRO A 347 2.53 -15.18 23.72
N LYS A 348 1.40 -15.01 23.04
CA LYS A 348 0.12 -15.56 23.45
C LYS A 348 0.06 -17.07 23.18
N ASP A 349 -0.60 -17.82 24.04
CA ASP A 349 -0.86 -19.26 23.85
C ASP A 349 -1.71 -19.53 22.60
N ARG A 350 -2.59 -18.60 22.25
CA ARG A 350 -3.45 -18.66 21.08
C ARG A 350 -3.36 -17.36 20.31
N PHE A 351 -3.09 -17.48 19.04
CA PHE A 351 -3.03 -16.36 18.11
C PHE A 351 -3.80 -16.72 16.82
N ILE A 352 -4.76 -15.88 16.44
CA ILE A 352 -5.51 -16.02 15.20
C ILE A 352 -4.72 -15.33 14.10
N ASP A 353 -4.14 -16.09 13.18
CA ASP A 353 -3.30 -15.59 12.09
C ASP A 353 -3.89 -15.84 10.70
N SER A 354 -5.14 -16.28 10.66
CA SER A 354 -5.83 -16.62 9.41
C SER A 354 -7.25 -16.10 9.37
N ARG A 355 -7.73 -15.89 8.16
CA ARG A 355 -9.09 -15.44 7.87
C ARG A 355 -9.54 -16.05 6.54
N LYS A 356 -10.84 -16.33 6.42
CA LYS A 356 -11.47 -16.66 5.13
C LYS A 356 -12.68 -15.78 4.91
N ARG A 357 -12.84 -15.29 3.68
CA ARG A 357 -14.00 -14.51 3.25
C ARG A 357 -14.94 -15.35 2.39
N LYS A 358 -16.19 -15.06 2.48
CA LYS A 358 -17.20 -15.60 1.55
C LYS A 358 -17.30 -14.65 0.35
N VAL A 359 -16.55 -14.91 -0.71
CA VAL A 359 -16.61 -14.12 -1.95
C VAL A 359 -17.42 -14.90 -2.97
N PHE A 360 -18.73 -14.61 -3.05
CA PHE A 360 -19.73 -15.39 -3.80
C PHE A 360 -19.33 -15.62 -5.27
N ARG A 361 -18.82 -14.59 -5.95
CA ARG A 361 -18.40 -14.66 -7.35
C ARG A 361 -17.23 -15.62 -7.63
N ARG A 362 -16.47 -16.03 -6.58
CA ARG A 362 -15.31 -16.93 -6.69
C ARG A 362 -15.67 -18.39 -6.38
N MET A 363 -16.87 -18.63 -5.89
CA MET A 363 -17.35 -19.95 -5.50
C MET A 363 -17.82 -20.75 -6.70
N SER A 364 -17.65 -22.07 -6.67
CA SER A 364 -18.27 -22.97 -7.63
C SER A 364 -19.80 -22.92 -7.52
N PRO A 365 -20.55 -23.32 -8.57
CA PRO A 365 -22.02 -23.36 -8.50
C PRO A 365 -22.57 -24.22 -7.36
N GLU A 366 -21.88 -25.29 -6.98
CA GLU A 366 -22.22 -26.17 -5.87
C GLU A 366 -22.07 -25.47 -4.52
N GLU A 367 -20.94 -24.75 -4.34
CA GLU A 367 -20.69 -23.95 -3.14
C GLU A 367 -21.68 -22.79 -3.01
N GLN A 368 -22.01 -22.11 -4.12
CA GLN A 368 -23.02 -21.06 -4.16
C GLN A 368 -24.40 -21.59 -3.73
N LYS A 369 -24.84 -22.74 -4.27
CA LYS A 369 -26.09 -23.37 -3.89
C LYS A 369 -26.14 -23.75 -2.41
N LYS A 370 -25.04 -24.29 -1.89
CA LYS A 370 -24.93 -24.64 -0.47
C LYS A 370 -25.02 -23.38 0.39
N LEU A 371 -24.28 -22.33 0.05
CA LEU A 371 -24.28 -21.08 0.79
C LEU A 371 -25.65 -20.40 0.78
N ILE A 372 -26.37 -20.40 -0.36
CA ILE A 372 -27.74 -19.87 -0.45
C ILE A 372 -28.72 -20.69 0.41
N ALA A 373 -28.53 -21.99 0.48
CA ALA A 373 -29.37 -22.85 1.35
C ALA A 373 -29.11 -22.57 2.85
N GLU A 374 -27.90 -22.26 3.23
CA GLU A 374 -27.53 -21.86 4.60
C GLU A 374 -28.02 -20.43 4.95
N ASP A 375 -27.91 -19.50 4.01
CA ASP A 375 -28.33 -18.12 4.18
C ASP A 375 -28.88 -17.56 2.84
N PRO A 376 -30.22 -17.41 2.70
CA PRO A 376 -30.86 -16.95 1.47
C PRO A 376 -30.40 -15.56 0.98
N ARG A 377 -29.80 -14.73 1.84
CA ARG A 377 -29.26 -13.42 1.47
C ARG A 377 -28.14 -13.51 0.45
N TYR A 378 -27.41 -14.63 0.39
CA TYR A 378 -26.40 -14.87 -0.67
C TYR A 378 -27.03 -15.18 -2.03
N GLY A 379 -28.31 -15.46 -2.13
CA GLY A 379 -29.05 -15.61 -3.38
C GLY A 379 -29.51 -14.28 -4.00
N ARG A 380 -29.34 -13.15 -3.30
CA ARG A 380 -29.79 -11.83 -3.74
C ARG A 380 -28.62 -10.94 -4.12
N ILE A 381 -28.43 -10.73 -5.44
CA ILE A 381 -27.39 -9.83 -5.95
C ILE A 381 -27.82 -8.38 -5.77
N ILE A 382 -27.02 -7.59 -5.05
CA ILE A 382 -27.23 -6.16 -4.81
C ILE A 382 -26.36 -5.33 -5.78
N CYS A 383 -25.07 -5.61 -5.88
CA CYS A 383 -24.19 -4.96 -6.85
C CYS A 383 -24.00 -5.88 -8.06
N ARG A 384 -24.59 -5.51 -9.21
CA ARG A 384 -24.57 -6.36 -10.42
C ARG A 384 -23.21 -6.33 -11.14
N CYS A 385 -22.51 -5.19 -11.17
CA CYS A 385 -21.20 -5.06 -11.84
C CYS A 385 -20.13 -5.92 -11.15
N GLU A 386 -20.15 -6.01 -9.81
CA GLU A 386 -19.19 -6.81 -9.03
C GLU A 386 -19.77 -8.15 -8.55
N THR A 387 -21.05 -8.43 -8.86
CA THR A 387 -21.76 -9.64 -8.44
C THR A 387 -21.70 -9.83 -6.91
N VAL A 388 -21.95 -8.74 -6.17
CA VAL A 388 -21.94 -8.77 -4.69
C VAL A 388 -23.35 -9.00 -4.17
N THR A 389 -23.46 -9.96 -3.27
CA THR A 389 -24.74 -10.39 -2.66
C THR A 389 -25.09 -9.56 -1.43
N GLU A 390 -26.37 -9.62 -1.03
CA GLU A 390 -26.83 -9.06 0.25
C GLU A 390 -26.09 -9.70 1.43
N GLY A 391 -25.83 -11.01 1.37
CA GLY A 391 -25.09 -11.74 2.40
C GLY A 391 -23.67 -11.20 2.62
N GLU A 392 -22.93 -10.91 1.53
CA GLU A 392 -21.59 -10.32 1.62
C GLU A 392 -21.61 -8.90 2.20
N ILE A 393 -22.61 -8.09 1.86
CA ILE A 393 -22.77 -6.74 2.44
C ILE A 393 -23.06 -6.82 3.94
N VAL A 394 -23.98 -7.70 4.34
CA VAL A 394 -24.30 -7.90 5.76
C VAL A 394 -23.08 -8.44 6.52
N GLU A 395 -22.34 -9.38 5.95
CA GLU A 395 -21.07 -9.83 6.55
C GLU A 395 -20.08 -8.67 6.71
N ALA A 396 -19.93 -7.82 5.69
CA ALA A 396 -19.05 -6.64 5.76
C ALA A 396 -19.44 -5.68 6.88
N ILE A 397 -20.74 -5.47 7.11
CA ILE A 397 -21.26 -4.60 8.19
C ILE A 397 -20.92 -5.15 9.58
N HIS A 398 -20.83 -6.46 9.74
CA HIS A 398 -20.59 -7.12 11.04
C HIS A 398 -19.11 -7.52 11.26
N ARG A 399 -18.19 -7.01 10.45
CA ARG A 399 -16.75 -7.28 10.62
C ARG A 399 -16.20 -6.67 11.92
N PRO A 400 -15.07 -7.15 12.44
CA PRO A 400 -14.49 -6.67 13.71
C PRO A 400 -14.28 -5.15 13.77
N ILE A 401 -13.98 -4.51 12.63
CA ILE A 401 -13.98 -3.06 12.48
C ILE A 401 -15.23 -2.69 11.67
N VAL A 402 -16.24 -2.24 12.38
CA VAL A 402 -17.56 -1.92 11.79
C VAL A 402 -17.45 -0.75 10.82
N PRO A 403 -17.80 -0.93 9.52
CA PRO A 403 -17.80 0.17 8.55
C PRO A 403 -18.90 1.17 8.87
N ARG A 404 -18.58 2.47 8.80
CA ARG A 404 -19.52 3.55 9.13
C ARG A 404 -20.04 4.32 7.92
N THR A 405 -19.53 3.98 6.72
CA THR A 405 -19.90 4.64 5.46
C THR A 405 -20.08 3.62 4.33
N VAL A 406 -20.77 4.02 3.26
CA VAL A 406 -20.90 3.21 2.04
C VAL A 406 -19.52 2.90 1.44
N ASP A 407 -18.60 3.88 1.45
CA ASP A 407 -17.22 3.68 0.99
C ASP A 407 -16.47 2.63 1.83
N ALA A 408 -16.68 2.60 3.14
CA ALA A 408 -16.09 1.58 4.02
C ALA A 408 -16.64 0.17 3.72
N ILE A 409 -17.92 0.05 3.37
CA ILE A 409 -18.52 -1.22 2.90
C ILE A 409 -17.92 -1.63 1.57
N LYS A 410 -17.82 -0.69 0.61
CA LYS A 410 -17.20 -0.90 -0.69
C LYS A 410 -15.80 -1.51 -0.55
N ARG A 411 -14.95 -0.96 0.32
CA ARG A 411 -13.60 -1.47 0.57
C ARG A 411 -13.54 -2.89 1.17
N ARG A 412 -14.64 -3.41 1.74
CA ARG A 412 -14.72 -4.74 2.33
C ARG A 412 -15.31 -5.81 1.43
N CYS A 413 -16.26 -5.45 0.58
CA CYS A 413 -16.95 -6.40 -0.28
C CYS A 413 -17.00 -6.03 -1.76
N ASN A 414 -16.38 -4.92 -2.18
CA ASN A 414 -16.34 -4.39 -3.54
C ASN A 414 -17.71 -3.91 -4.10
N ALA A 415 -18.75 -3.81 -3.28
CA ALA A 415 -20.06 -3.30 -3.73
C ALA A 415 -19.95 -1.84 -4.16
N GLY A 416 -20.16 -1.52 -5.43
CA GLY A 416 -20.10 -0.17 -5.98
C GLY A 416 -18.69 0.30 -6.41
N MET A 417 -17.78 -0.66 -6.65
CA MET A 417 -16.46 -0.38 -7.22
C MET A 417 -16.57 0.02 -8.70
#